data_b2ba2012af60ad670ae187986b78ebf7
#
_entry.id   b2ba2012af60ad670ae187986b78ebf7
#
_cell.length_a   1.000
_cell.length_b   1.000
_cell.length_c   1.000
_cell.angle_alpha   90.00
_cell.angle_beta   90.00
_cell.angle_gamma   90.00
#
_symmetry.space_group_name_H-M   'P 1'
#
loop_
_entity.id
_entity.type
_entity.pdbx_description
1 polymer ?
#
loop_
_entity_poly.entity_id
_entity_poly.type
_entity_poly.pdbx_seq_one_letter_code
_entity_poly.pdbx_strand_id
1 'polypeptide(L)'
;MSTTAPSAGRSERAPRWAGPRPGESGRVLLVQLSAMGDQVQTLPAVSDILARWPGLELHWAVDRRFAEIARMHPGVHRVHALPLKDVQLGRAGALPALLRELRELRASRFDFVWDPQSVLKSALVARLARLRRGGLRVGYRAADCGGEPLAARLFDRHYARPPGVHGTLGRRLFAQAAFDTQVSGPPRYGIREAFALPGEPPEPTPYAVLAHGASKAEKLWPQDHWRALGECLIEQGLRLVLPWGSDEERDRANALVAGWPAGAARLAPRGSLTDMARLLAGARLVVGVDSGFSHLAAALARPLLMLFTSTGPELFSPELERLSVTLGGHGQTPSAESACEAALGLLRAIAASGAQTA
;
A
#
# COMPACT_ATOMS: atom_id res chain seq x y z
N MET A 1 55.97 -11.29 -7.75
CA MET A 1 54.91 -11.19 -6.73
C MET A 1 53.57 -11.26 -7.46
N SER A 2 52.96 -12.43 -7.43
CA SER A 2 51.74 -12.74 -8.19
C SER A 2 50.55 -12.45 -7.27
N THR A 3 49.74 -11.45 -7.61
CA THR A 3 48.51 -11.13 -6.92
C THR A 3 47.34 -11.96 -7.54
N THR A 4 47.00 -13.04 -6.83
CA THR A 4 45.77 -13.81 -7.11
C THR A 4 44.55 -12.96 -6.78
N ALA A 5 43.72 -12.69 -7.78
CA ALA A 5 42.40 -12.10 -7.63
C ALA A 5 41.48 -13.05 -6.83
N PRO A 6 40.62 -12.52 -5.93
CA PRO A 6 39.67 -13.37 -5.21
C PRO A 6 38.62 -13.92 -6.21
N SER A 7 38.45 -15.23 -6.18
CA SER A 7 37.43 -15.97 -6.93
C SER A 7 36.05 -15.42 -6.56
N ALA A 8 35.32 -14.89 -7.54
CA ALA A 8 33.90 -14.55 -7.42
C ALA A 8 33.12 -15.84 -7.06
N GLY A 9 32.72 -15.94 -5.79
CA GLY A 9 31.87 -17.00 -5.30
C GLY A 9 30.61 -17.09 -6.17
N ARG A 10 30.31 -18.28 -6.66
CA ARG A 10 29.05 -18.60 -7.35
C ARG A 10 27.91 -18.17 -6.41
N SER A 11 27.19 -17.12 -6.78
CA SER A 11 25.93 -16.77 -6.18
C SER A 11 24.98 -17.97 -6.42
N GLU A 12 24.81 -18.83 -5.41
CA GLU A 12 23.73 -19.81 -5.42
C GLU A 12 22.42 -19.04 -5.55
N ARG A 13 21.84 -19.07 -6.72
CA ARG A 13 20.50 -18.49 -6.93
C ARG A 13 19.55 -19.23 -6.00
N ALA A 14 18.91 -18.50 -5.09
CA ALA A 14 17.89 -19.06 -4.23
C ALA A 14 16.84 -19.77 -5.11
N PRO A 15 16.37 -20.98 -4.73
CA PRO A 15 15.45 -21.74 -5.55
C PRO A 15 14.14 -20.97 -5.71
N ARG A 16 13.73 -20.79 -6.97
CA ARG A 16 12.44 -20.20 -7.32
C ARG A 16 11.33 -21.22 -7.08
N TRP A 17 10.13 -20.76 -6.80
CA TRP A 17 8.97 -21.62 -6.83
C TRP A 17 8.68 -22.07 -8.26
N ALA A 18 8.66 -23.37 -8.48
CA ALA A 18 8.53 -23.95 -9.81
C ALA A 18 7.06 -24.06 -10.30
N GLY A 19 6.12 -23.44 -9.59
CA GLY A 19 4.70 -23.55 -9.87
C GLY A 19 4.00 -24.69 -9.11
N PRO A 20 2.68 -24.85 -9.28
CA PRO A 20 1.92 -25.96 -8.73
C PRO A 20 2.38 -27.29 -9.36
N ARG A 21 2.17 -28.40 -8.64
CA ARG A 21 2.37 -29.71 -9.21
C ARG A 21 1.36 -29.96 -10.34
N PRO A 22 1.72 -30.75 -11.35
CA PRO A 22 0.78 -31.12 -12.41
C PRO A 22 -0.53 -31.65 -11.82
N GLY A 23 -1.67 -31.07 -12.24
CA GLY A 23 -3.00 -31.46 -11.77
C GLY A 23 -3.43 -30.92 -10.40
N GLU A 24 -2.58 -30.11 -9.73
CA GLU A 24 -2.93 -29.46 -8.45
C GLU A 24 -3.01 -27.93 -8.59
N SER A 25 -3.96 -27.29 -7.87
CA SER A 25 -3.93 -25.86 -7.64
C SER A 25 -2.80 -25.54 -6.66
N GLY A 26 -1.87 -24.65 -7.04
CA GLY A 26 -0.83 -24.17 -6.12
C GLY A 26 -1.45 -23.28 -5.05
N ARG A 27 -0.97 -23.38 -3.82
CA ARG A 27 -1.43 -22.53 -2.72
C ARG A 27 -0.27 -21.77 -2.11
N VAL A 28 -0.37 -20.44 -2.16
CA VAL A 28 0.65 -19.51 -1.63
C VAL A 28 0.06 -18.71 -0.49
N LEU A 29 0.84 -18.52 0.58
CA LEU A 29 0.55 -17.56 1.64
C LEU A 29 1.48 -16.36 1.50
N LEU A 30 0.91 -15.21 1.25
CA LEU A 30 1.55 -13.90 1.42
C LEU A 30 1.40 -13.46 2.88
N VAL A 31 2.50 -13.07 3.53
CA VAL A 31 2.49 -12.53 4.90
C VAL A 31 2.96 -11.07 4.85
N GLN A 32 2.01 -10.14 4.80
CA GLN A 32 2.26 -8.71 4.91
C GLN A 32 1.26 -8.15 5.92
N LEU A 33 1.72 -7.90 7.16
CA LEU A 33 0.83 -7.60 8.28
C LEU A 33 0.49 -6.12 8.38
N SER A 34 1.43 -5.23 8.10
CA SER A 34 1.31 -3.76 8.26
C SER A 34 2.39 -3.03 7.43
N ALA A 35 2.34 -1.70 7.20
CA ALA A 35 1.20 -0.83 7.45
C ALA A 35 0.30 -0.72 6.22
N MET A 36 -0.69 0.21 6.22
CA MET A 36 -1.64 0.37 5.11
C MET A 36 -0.95 0.64 3.77
N GLY A 37 0.00 1.58 3.74
CA GLY A 37 0.77 1.88 2.52
C GLY A 37 1.52 0.66 1.98
N ASP A 38 2.12 -0.14 2.87
CA ASP A 38 2.80 -1.39 2.49
C ASP A 38 1.86 -2.43 1.88
N GLN A 39 0.60 -2.52 2.38
CA GLN A 39 -0.41 -3.40 1.78
C GLN A 39 -0.68 -2.98 0.34
N VAL A 40 -0.93 -1.68 0.12
CA VAL A 40 -1.20 -1.13 -1.22
C VAL A 40 0.00 -1.34 -2.14
N GLN A 41 1.22 -1.04 -1.69
CA GLN A 41 2.45 -1.23 -2.47
C GLN A 41 2.75 -2.72 -2.78
N THR A 42 2.11 -3.67 -2.10
CA THR A 42 2.26 -5.11 -2.37
C THR A 42 1.32 -5.59 -3.48
N LEU A 43 0.20 -4.89 -3.73
CA LEU A 43 -0.80 -5.28 -4.74
C LEU A 43 -0.21 -5.53 -6.15
N PRO A 44 0.72 -4.69 -6.67
CA PRO A 44 1.32 -4.97 -7.98
C PRO A 44 2.10 -6.27 -8.05
N ALA A 45 2.81 -6.63 -6.98
CA ALA A 45 3.49 -7.93 -6.92
C ALA A 45 2.49 -9.10 -6.89
N VAL A 46 1.35 -8.94 -6.23
CA VAL A 46 0.23 -9.92 -6.28
C VAL A 46 -0.29 -10.06 -7.70
N SER A 47 -0.53 -8.94 -8.40
CA SER A 47 -0.96 -8.95 -9.81
C SER A 47 0.06 -9.66 -10.72
N ASP A 48 1.36 -9.39 -10.54
CA ASP A 48 2.44 -10.05 -11.30
C ASP A 48 2.48 -11.57 -11.05
N ILE A 49 2.33 -12.00 -9.79
CA ILE A 49 2.29 -13.43 -9.41
C ILE A 49 1.10 -14.12 -10.06
N LEU A 50 -0.09 -13.54 -9.96
CA LEU A 50 -1.32 -14.12 -10.51
C LEU A 50 -1.34 -14.13 -12.04
N ALA A 51 -0.73 -13.13 -12.69
CA ALA A 51 -0.54 -13.14 -14.14
C ALA A 51 0.40 -14.25 -14.60
N ARG A 52 1.46 -14.55 -13.83
CA ARG A 52 2.41 -15.64 -14.13
C ARG A 52 1.82 -17.02 -13.83
N TRP A 53 0.97 -17.12 -12.80
CA TRP A 53 0.40 -18.36 -12.30
C TRP A 53 -1.13 -18.26 -12.19
N PRO A 54 -1.88 -18.28 -13.32
CA PRO A 54 -3.34 -18.30 -13.31
C PRO A 54 -3.87 -19.52 -12.56
N GLY A 55 -4.87 -19.34 -11.73
CA GLY A 55 -5.44 -20.42 -10.91
C GLY A 55 -4.70 -20.70 -9.59
N LEU A 56 -3.68 -19.89 -9.26
CA LEU A 56 -3.03 -19.95 -7.96
C LEU A 56 -4.01 -19.51 -6.86
N GLU A 57 -4.15 -20.33 -5.80
CA GLU A 57 -4.86 -19.93 -4.59
C GLU A 57 -3.95 -19.04 -3.72
N LEU A 58 -4.05 -17.74 -3.89
CA LEU A 58 -3.27 -16.79 -3.09
C LEU A 58 -4.04 -16.42 -1.82
N HIS A 59 -3.51 -16.81 -0.67
CA HIS A 59 -3.96 -16.41 0.65
C HIS A 59 -3.11 -15.24 1.14
N TRP A 60 -3.72 -14.32 1.92
CA TRP A 60 -3.01 -13.18 2.49
C TRP A 60 -3.23 -13.10 4.00
N ALA A 61 -2.16 -13.20 4.79
CA ALA A 61 -2.18 -12.93 6.22
C ALA A 61 -1.85 -11.46 6.47
N VAL A 62 -2.75 -10.76 7.15
CA VAL A 62 -2.71 -9.31 7.34
C VAL A 62 -3.27 -8.94 8.72
N ASP A 63 -2.82 -7.81 9.30
CA ASP A 63 -3.50 -7.25 10.48
C ASP A 63 -4.95 -6.88 10.12
N ARG A 64 -5.90 -7.23 11.00
CA ARG A 64 -7.34 -7.04 10.78
C ARG A 64 -7.71 -5.63 10.30
N ARG A 65 -6.99 -4.62 10.77
CA ARG A 65 -7.21 -3.21 10.40
C ARG A 65 -7.05 -2.94 8.91
N PHE A 66 -6.26 -3.74 8.21
CA PHE A 66 -5.94 -3.55 6.78
C PHE A 66 -6.49 -4.68 5.90
N ALA A 67 -7.28 -5.59 6.47
CA ALA A 67 -7.77 -6.77 5.76
C ALA A 67 -8.60 -6.42 4.52
N GLU A 68 -9.29 -5.29 4.53
CA GLU A 68 -10.08 -4.83 3.39
C GLU A 68 -9.21 -4.50 2.18
N ILE A 69 -8.00 -3.95 2.37
CA ILE A 69 -7.07 -3.69 1.26
C ILE A 69 -6.75 -4.99 0.50
N ALA A 70 -6.45 -6.05 1.24
CA ALA A 70 -6.19 -7.36 0.64
C ALA A 70 -7.44 -7.94 -0.07
N ARG A 71 -8.64 -7.71 0.48
CA ARG A 71 -9.91 -8.17 -0.12
C ARG A 71 -10.31 -7.39 -1.37
N MET A 72 -9.80 -6.17 -1.56
CA MET A 72 -10.08 -5.38 -2.76
C MET A 72 -9.50 -6.02 -4.03
N HIS A 73 -8.43 -6.80 -3.92
CA HIS A 73 -7.81 -7.44 -5.08
C HIS A 73 -8.57 -8.74 -5.44
N PRO A 74 -9.20 -8.82 -6.63
CA PRO A 74 -10.09 -9.93 -6.99
C PRO A 74 -9.40 -11.29 -7.06
N GLY A 75 -8.08 -11.31 -7.26
CA GLY A 75 -7.30 -12.54 -7.31
C GLY A 75 -6.82 -13.06 -5.95
N VAL A 76 -7.12 -12.36 -4.85
CA VAL A 76 -6.84 -12.89 -3.50
C VAL A 76 -7.93 -13.88 -3.11
N HIS A 77 -7.56 -15.16 -3.03
CA HIS A 77 -8.49 -16.24 -2.74
C HIS A 77 -9.04 -16.19 -1.30
N ARG A 78 -8.18 -15.90 -0.33
CA ARG A 78 -8.55 -15.83 1.09
C ARG A 78 -7.69 -14.85 1.88
N VAL A 79 -8.34 -14.08 2.76
CA VAL A 79 -7.66 -13.16 3.69
C VAL A 79 -7.76 -13.68 5.11
N HIS A 80 -6.62 -13.87 5.78
CA HIS A 80 -6.50 -14.20 7.19
C HIS A 80 -6.29 -12.92 7.99
N ALA A 81 -7.37 -12.43 8.61
CA ALA A 81 -7.42 -11.12 9.28
C ALA A 81 -7.01 -11.23 10.75
N LEU A 82 -5.73 -11.17 11.04
CA LEU A 82 -5.16 -11.37 12.37
C LEU A 82 -5.37 -10.12 13.25
N PRO A 83 -6.02 -10.21 14.43
CA PRO A 83 -6.26 -9.07 15.32
C PRO A 83 -5.01 -8.72 16.18
N LEU A 84 -3.85 -8.55 15.54
CA LEU A 84 -2.56 -8.39 16.23
C LEU A 84 -2.51 -7.12 17.08
N LYS A 85 -2.99 -6.00 16.54
CA LYS A 85 -3.01 -4.73 17.28
C LYS A 85 -3.97 -4.78 18.46
N ASP A 86 -5.09 -5.48 18.33
CA ASP A 86 -6.05 -5.62 19.43
C ASP A 86 -5.49 -6.46 20.56
N VAL A 87 -4.75 -7.53 20.24
CA VAL A 87 -4.02 -8.33 21.26
C VAL A 87 -2.95 -7.47 21.94
N GLN A 88 -2.19 -6.69 21.18
CA GLN A 88 -1.18 -5.78 21.74
C GLN A 88 -1.80 -4.74 22.69
N LEU A 89 -3.03 -4.29 22.40
CA LEU A 89 -3.77 -3.33 23.23
C LEU A 89 -4.57 -4.00 24.36
N GLY A 90 -4.46 -5.32 24.54
CA GLY A 90 -5.19 -6.06 25.59
C GLY A 90 -6.70 -6.05 25.43
N ARG A 91 -7.23 -5.84 24.20
CA ARG A 91 -8.68 -5.77 23.99
C ARG A 91 -9.36 -7.10 24.31
N ALA A 92 -10.49 -7.04 25.00
CA ALA A 92 -11.26 -8.23 25.34
C ALA A 92 -11.63 -9.05 24.10
N GLY A 93 -11.49 -10.38 24.20
CA GLY A 93 -11.77 -11.29 23.07
C GLY A 93 -10.74 -11.33 21.94
N ALA A 94 -9.70 -10.46 21.96
CA ALA A 94 -8.71 -10.41 20.88
C ALA A 94 -7.85 -11.69 20.81
N LEU A 95 -7.43 -12.24 21.94
CA LEU A 95 -6.61 -13.46 21.98
C LEU A 95 -7.37 -14.70 21.48
N PRO A 96 -8.59 -15.01 21.93
CA PRO A 96 -9.40 -16.05 21.32
C PRO A 96 -9.64 -15.88 19.83
N ALA A 97 -9.88 -14.64 19.37
CA ALA A 97 -10.03 -14.34 17.95
C ALA A 97 -8.73 -14.62 17.17
N LEU A 98 -7.57 -14.22 17.70
CA LEU A 98 -6.27 -14.53 17.08
C LEU A 98 -6.05 -16.04 16.98
N LEU A 99 -6.32 -16.79 18.05
CA LEU A 99 -6.16 -18.24 18.05
C LEU A 99 -7.08 -18.94 17.05
N ARG A 100 -8.30 -18.42 16.85
CA ARG A 100 -9.23 -18.91 15.82
C ARG A 100 -8.66 -18.68 14.43
N GLU A 101 -8.25 -17.45 14.11
CA GLU A 101 -7.66 -17.11 12.81
C GLU A 101 -6.39 -17.91 12.51
N LEU A 102 -5.53 -18.13 13.52
CA LEU A 102 -4.34 -18.97 13.38
C LEU A 102 -4.69 -20.45 13.16
N ARG A 103 -5.76 -20.98 13.78
CA ARG A 103 -6.25 -22.34 13.50
C ARG A 103 -6.73 -22.46 12.06
N GLU A 104 -7.48 -21.47 11.56
CA GLU A 104 -7.94 -21.43 10.18
C GLU A 104 -6.79 -21.31 9.17
N LEU A 105 -5.80 -20.46 9.45
CA LEU A 105 -4.58 -20.38 8.65
C LEU A 105 -3.86 -21.75 8.62
N ARG A 106 -3.76 -22.43 9.76
CA ARG A 106 -3.12 -23.74 9.87
C ARG A 106 -3.94 -24.90 9.32
N ALA A 107 -5.25 -24.72 9.09
CA ALA A 107 -6.08 -25.71 8.40
C ALA A 107 -5.69 -25.85 6.93
N SER A 108 -5.17 -24.78 6.34
CA SER A 108 -4.59 -24.81 4.99
C SER A 108 -3.13 -25.29 5.02
N ARG A 109 -2.72 -25.95 3.93
CA ARG A 109 -1.32 -26.31 3.70
C ARG A 109 -0.83 -25.59 2.45
N PHE A 110 0.33 -24.93 2.56
CA PHE A 110 0.87 -24.07 1.52
C PHE A 110 2.08 -24.73 0.81
N ASP A 111 2.17 -24.52 -0.47
CA ASP A 111 3.35 -24.88 -1.26
C ASP A 111 4.46 -23.86 -1.04
N PHE A 112 4.07 -22.59 -0.78
CA PHE A 112 5.01 -21.51 -0.64
C PHE A 112 4.46 -20.46 0.33
N VAL A 113 5.31 -19.97 1.22
CA VAL A 113 4.99 -18.86 2.13
C VAL A 113 5.97 -17.74 1.81
N TRP A 114 5.44 -16.60 1.37
CA TRP A 114 6.19 -15.42 0.98
C TRP A 114 5.98 -14.28 1.97
N ASP A 115 7.05 -13.83 2.61
CA ASP A 115 7.04 -12.75 3.59
C ASP A 115 7.88 -11.56 3.08
N PRO A 116 7.28 -10.61 2.31
CA PRO A 116 7.97 -9.40 1.87
C PRO A 116 8.14 -8.37 2.98
N GLN A 117 7.53 -8.55 4.15
CA GLN A 117 7.74 -7.70 5.30
C GLN A 117 9.02 -8.08 6.05
N SER A 118 9.24 -9.38 6.26
CA SER A 118 10.45 -9.98 6.85
C SER A 118 10.89 -9.34 8.18
N VAL A 119 9.93 -9.03 9.05
CA VAL A 119 10.19 -8.65 10.45
C VAL A 119 9.74 -9.77 11.38
N LEU A 120 10.18 -9.77 12.63
CA LEU A 120 9.96 -10.90 13.55
C LEU A 120 8.49 -11.31 13.67
N LYS A 121 7.58 -10.34 13.77
CA LYS A 121 6.13 -10.63 13.87
C LYS A 121 5.56 -11.32 12.64
N SER A 122 5.99 -10.92 11.43
CA SER A 122 5.54 -11.55 10.17
C SER A 122 6.19 -12.90 9.96
N ALA A 123 7.48 -13.03 10.27
CA ALA A 123 8.22 -14.28 10.21
C ALA A 123 7.65 -15.34 11.18
N LEU A 124 7.17 -14.95 12.36
CA LEU A 124 6.47 -15.85 13.28
C LEU A 124 5.14 -16.35 12.68
N VAL A 125 4.35 -15.48 12.05
CA VAL A 125 3.13 -15.89 11.34
C VAL A 125 3.47 -16.84 10.19
N ALA A 126 4.49 -16.51 9.39
CA ALA A 126 4.99 -17.39 8.32
C ALA A 126 5.42 -18.76 8.87
N ARG A 127 6.07 -18.80 10.04
CA ARG A 127 6.53 -20.05 10.68
C ARG A 127 5.37 -20.91 11.20
N LEU A 128 4.26 -20.29 11.63
CA LEU A 128 3.05 -20.99 12.08
C LEU A 128 2.27 -21.62 10.93
N ALA A 129 2.40 -21.14 9.69
CA ALA A 129 1.76 -21.72 8.52
C ALA A 129 2.24 -23.15 8.27
N ARG A 130 1.33 -24.05 7.89
CA ARG A 130 1.66 -25.45 7.55
C ARG A 130 2.09 -25.53 6.09
N LEU A 131 3.20 -26.16 5.83
CA LEU A 131 3.66 -26.45 4.47
C LEU A 131 3.17 -27.80 3.97
N ARG A 132 2.99 -27.92 2.65
CA ARG A 132 2.97 -29.20 1.94
C ARG A 132 4.39 -29.78 1.90
N ARG A 133 4.51 -31.09 1.58
CA ARG A 133 5.83 -31.73 1.42
C ARG A 133 6.64 -31.02 0.32
N GLY A 134 7.83 -30.56 0.67
CA GLY A 134 8.69 -29.77 -0.22
C GLY A 134 8.36 -28.28 -0.31
N GLY A 135 7.37 -27.81 0.45
CA GLY A 135 7.05 -26.39 0.54
C GLY A 135 8.14 -25.59 1.24
N LEU A 136 8.19 -24.28 0.96
CA LEU A 136 9.23 -23.36 1.47
C LEU A 136 8.62 -22.09 2.05
N ARG A 137 9.30 -21.53 3.07
CA ARG A 137 9.08 -20.17 3.59
C ARG A 137 10.23 -19.30 3.12
N VAL A 138 9.90 -18.14 2.56
CA VAL A 138 10.90 -17.24 2.03
C VAL A 138 10.71 -15.82 2.59
N GLY A 139 11.83 -15.17 2.84
CA GLY A 139 11.90 -13.81 3.33
C GLY A 139 13.23 -13.17 2.94
N TYR A 140 13.50 -11.99 3.46
CA TYR A 140 14.78 -11.32 3.26
C TYR A 140 15.88 -11.94 4.13
N ARG A 141 17.14 -11.80 3.72
CA ARG A 141 18.32 -12.17 4.51
C ARG A 141 18.45 -11.26 5.73
N ALA A 142 19.21 -11.68 6.74
CA ALA A 142 19.34 -11.01 8.03
C ALA A 142 19.69 -9.50 7.92
N ALA A 143 20.56 -9.12 6.98
CA ALA A 143 20.94 -7.73 6.75
C ALA A 143 19.79 -6.84 6.24
N ASP A 144 18.75 -7.45 5.66
CA ASP A 144 17.65 -6.76 4.97
C ASP A 144 16.29 -6.86 5.73
N CYS A 145 16.29 -7.41 6.95
CA CYS A 145 15.10 -7.64 7.78
C CYS A 145 14.66 -6.40 8.60
N GLY A 146 14.84 -5.18 8.08
CA GLY A 146 14.32 -3.97 8.72
C GLY A 146 14.81 -3.72 10.15
N GLY A 147 16.07 -4.11 10.49
CA GLY A 147 16.65 -4.01 11.83
C GLY A 147 16.35 -5.20 12.75
N GLU A 148 15.62 -6.22 12.29
CA GLU A 148 15.27 -7.42 13.06
C GLU A 148 15.92 -8.70 12.48
N PRO A 149 17.28 -8.86 12.50
CA PRO A 149 17.99 -9.92 11.79
C PRO A 149 17.59 -11.35 12.22
N LEU A 150 17.05 -11.50 13.43
CA LEU A 150 16.55 -12.80 13.93
C LEU A 150 15.35 -13.32 13.11
N ALA A 151 14.59 -12.46 12.46
CA ALA A 151 13.49 -12.85 11.59
C ALA A 151 13.95 -13.81 10.48
N ALA A 152 15.15 -13.60 9.94
CA ALA A 152 15.71 -14.43 8.90
C ALA A 152 15.83 -15.91 9.29
N ARG A 153 16.05 -16.22 10.59
CA ARG A 153 16.16 -17.61 11.08
C ARG A 153 14.85 -18.41 10.96
N LEU A 154 13.74 -17.74 10.70
CA LEU A 154 12.43 -18.38 10.57
C LEU A 154 12.07 -18.74 9.11
N PHE A 155 12.91 -18.35 8.15
CA PHE A 155 12.74 -18.67 6.73
C PHE A 155 13.63 -19.82 6.31
N ASP A 156 13.13 -20.60 5.35
CA ASP A 156 13.88 -21.73 4.76
C ASP A 156 14.81 -21.24 3.64
N ARG A 157 14.51 -20.07 3.02
CA ARG A 157 15.32 -19.41 1.99
C ARG A 157 15.27 -17.89 2.12
N HIS A 158 16.36 -17.25 1.68
CA HIS A 158 16.58 -15.82 1.86
C HIS A 158 16.85 -15.15 0.52
N TYR A 159 16.31 -13.94 0.37
CA TYR A 159 16.55 -13.07 -0.79
C TYR A 159 17.19 -11.78 -0.34
N ALA A 160 18.02 -11.18 -1.19
CA ALA A 160 18.56 -9.86 -0.95
C ALA A 160 17.50 -8.80 -1.27
N ARG A 161 17.38 -7.78 -0.43
CA ARG A 161 16.60 -6.59 -0.73
C ARG A 161 17.48 -5.63 -1.53
N PRO A 162 17.08 -5.21 -2.74
CA PRO A 162 17.84 -4.20 -3.47
C PRO A 162 17.85 -2.88 -2.66
N PRO A 163 19.03 -2.28 -2.43
CA PRO A 163 19.12 -1.02 -1.70
C PRO A 163 18.56 0.14 -2.53
N GLY A 164 17.96 1.14 -1.87
CA GLY A 164 17.49 2.36 -2.52
C GLY A 164 16.34 2.19 -3.53
N VAL A 165 15.70 1.02 -3.54
CA VAL A 165 14.62 0.73 -4.49
C VAL A 165 13.27 1.11 -3.89
N HIS A 166 12.43 1.75 -4.70
CA HIS A 166 11.06 2.10 -4.37
C HIS A 166 10.28 0.90 -3.79
N GLY A 167 9.44 1.15 -2.77
CA GLY A 167 8.74 0.11 -2.03
C GLY A 167 7.93 -0.86 -2.90
N THR A 168 7.19 -0.35 -3.89
CA THR A 168 6.44 -1.16 -4.85
C THR A 168 7.37 -2.00 -5.73
N LEU A 169 8.39 -1.37 -6.32
CA LEU A 169 9.36 -2.06 -7.18
C LEU A 169 10.13 -3.14 -6.40
N GLY A 170 10.54 -2.86 -5.16
CA GLY A 170 11.23 -3.83 -4.31
C GLY A 170 10.40 -5.10 -4.07
N ARG A 171 9.09 -4.97 -3.86
CA ARG A 171 8.18 -6.12 -3.72
C ARG A 171 7.98 -6.89 -5.03
N ARG A 172 7.88 -6.19 -6.17
CA ARG A 172 7.81 -6.80 -7.51
C ARG A 172 9.10 -7.56 -7.83
N LEU A 173 10.27 -6.99 -7.54
CA LEU A 173 11.57 -7.65 -7.72
C LEU A 173 11.72 -8.88 -6.81
N PHE A 174 11.21 -8.82 -5.57
CA PHE A 174 11.18 -10.01 -4.71
C PHE A 174 10.25 -11.09 -5.29
N ALA A 175 9.05 -10.71 -5.76
CA ALA A 175 8.16 -11.65 -6.44
C ALA A 175 8.80 -12.24 -7.70
N GLN A 176 9.51 -11.44 -8.51
CA GLN A 176 10.26 -11.93 -9.66
C GLN A 176 11.30 -12.98 -9.27
N ALA A 177 12.06 -12.71 -8.22
CA ALA A 177 13.07 -13.64 -7.76
C ALA A 177 12.48 -14.93 -7.19
N ALA A 178 11.34 -14.86 -6.49
CA ALA A 178 10.71 -15.97 -5.80
C ALA A 178 9.77 -16.79 -6.68
N PHE A 179 9.02 -16.15 -7.60
CA PHE A 179 7.94 -16.75 -8.38
C PHE A 179 8.19 -16.79 -9.90
N ASP A 180 9.36 -16.35 -10.36
CA ASP A 180 9.67 -16.25 -11.79
C ASP A 180 8.69 -15.34 -12.55
N THR A 181 8.24 -14.27 -11.91
CA THR A 181 7.44 -13.23 -12.56
C THR A 181 8.32 -12.34 -13.42
N GLN A 182 7.72 -11.46 -14.22
CA GLN A 182 8.45 -10.43 -14.96
C GLN A 182 7.99 -9.05 -14.51
N VAL A 183 8.96 -8.24 -14.06
CA VAL A 183 8.71 -6.84 -13.78
C VAL A 183 8.83 -6.05 -15.07
N SER A 184 7.70 -5.78 -15.71
CA SER A 184 7.61 -4.99 -16.95
C SER A 184 6.51 -3.94 -16.84
N GLY A 185 6.79 -2.74 -17.37
CA GLY A 185 5.84 -1.64 -17.37
C GLY A 185 5.43 -1.12 -15.99
N PRO A 186 4.45 -0.18 -15.95
CA PRO A 186 3.95 0.42 -14.72
C PRO A 186 3.29 -0.61 -13.79
N PRO A 187 3.24 -0.33 -12.48
CA PRO A 187 2.62 -1.23 -11.50
C PRO A 187 1.11 -1.35 -11.71
N ARG A 188 0.60 -2.58 -11.82
CA ARG A 188 -0.84 -2.87 -11.90
C ARG A 188 -1.34 -3.28 -10.52
N TYR A 189 -2.14 -2.43 -9.90
CA TYR A 189 -2.63 -2.67 -8.54
C TYR A 189 -3.80 -3.66 -8.47
N GLY A 190 -4.52 -3.90 -9.59
CA GLY A 190 -5.60 -4.90 -9.68
C GLY A 190 -6.88 -4.56 -8.91
N ILE A 191 -7.01 -3.33 -8.40
CA ILE A 191 -8.18 -2.93 -7.59
C ILE A 191 -9.05 -1.86 -8.27
N ARG A 192 -8.55 -1.20 -9.31
CA ARG A 192 -9.24 -0.08 -9.96
C ARG A 192 -10.62 -0.46 -10.48
N GLU A 193 -10.72 -1.61 -11.11
CA GLU A 193 -11.95 -2.09 -11.74
C GLU A 193 -13.06 -2.38 -10.71
N ALA A 194 -12.68 -2.81 -9.50
CA ALA A 194 -13.62 -3.05 -8.41
C ALA A 194 -14.28 -1.75 -7.88
N PHE A 195 -13.65 -0.61 -8.16
CA PHE A 195 -14.11 0.73 -7.76
C PHE A 195 -14.41 1.63 -8.98
N ALA A 196 -14.42 1.08 -10.19
CA ALA A 196 -14.93 1.79 -11.34
C ALA A 196 -16.42 2.12 -11.09
N LEU A 197 -16.72 3.41 -11.01
CA LEU A 197 -18.08 3.88 -10.76
C LEU A 197 -18.85 3.78 -12.09
N PRO A 198 -19.84 2.88 -12.24
CA PRO A 198 -20.72 2.90 -13.38
C PRO A 198 -21.71 4.08 -13.21
N GLY A 199 -21.72 5.02 -14.14
CA GLY A 199 -22.70 6.08 -14.17
C GLY A 199 -22.27 7.40 -13.50
N GLU A 200 -23.22 8.11 -12.90
CA GLU A 200 -23.01 9.41 -12.32
C GLU A 200 -22.01 9.40 -11.15
N PRO A 201 -21.19 10.47 -11.01
CA PRO A 201 -20.29 10.59 -9.87
C PRO A 201 -21.08 10.57 -8.55
N PRO A 202 -20.50 10.04 -7.44
CA PRO A 202 -21.20 9.89 -6.17
C PRO A 202 -21.63 11.21 -5.52
N GLU A 203 -21.16 12.33 -6.04
CA GLU A 203 -21.47 13.69 -5.61
C GLU A 203 -21.85 14.55 -6.84
N PRO A 204 -22.91 15.35 -6.75
CA PRO A 204 -23.32 16.22 -7.85
C PRO A 204 -22.32 17.36 -8.11
N THR A 205 -21.47 17.70 -7.14
CA THR A 205 -20.42 18.70 -7.26
C THR A 205 -19.08 17.99 -7.21
N PRO A 206 -18.15 18.27 -8.15
CA PRO A 206 -16.81 17.71 -8.11
C PRO A 206 -16.09 18.07 -6.80
N TYR A 207 -15.34 17.13 -6.25
CA TYR A 207 -14.68 17.30 -4.96
C TYR A 207 -13.22 16.89 -4.99
N ALA A 208 -12.45 17.48 -4.08
CA ALA A 208 -11.10 17.06 -3.75
C ALA A 208 -11.08 16.38 -2.38
N VAL A 209 -10.30 15.29 -2.26
CA VAL A 209 -10.05 14.65 -0.97
C VAL A 209 -8.72 15.15 -0.42
N LEU A 210 -8.75 15.68 0.82
CA LEU A 210 -7.56 16.13 1.53
C LEU A 210 -7.17 15.09 2.59
N ALA A 211 -6.25 14.18 2.24
CA ALA A 211 -5.74 13.13 3.12
C ALA A 211 -4.64 13.71 4.05
N HIS A 212 -5.08 14.51 5.02
CA HIS A 212 -4.23 15.31 5.91
C HIS A 212 -3.62 14.52 7.08
N GLY A 213 -4.05 13.28 7.31
CA GLY A 213 -3.59 12.42 8.40
C GLY A 213 -2.37 11.59 8.02
N ALA A 214 -1.48 11.38 8.99
CA ALA A 214 -0.33 10.50 8.89
C ALA A 214 -0.09 9.73 10.18
N SER A 215 0.61 8.58 10.09
CA SER A 215 0.93 7.74 11.24
C SER A 215 2.00 8.32 12.16
N LYS A 216 2.74 9.34 11.72
CA LYS A 216 3.81 10.02 12.44
C LYS A 216 3.64 11.53 12.31
N ALA A 217 3.88 12.26 13.42
CA ALA A 217 3.75 13.71 13.44
C ALA A 217 4.69 14.42 12.45
N GLU A 218 5.89 13.90 12.25
CA GLU A 218 6.88 14.44 11.32
C GLU A 218 6.46 14.40 9.84
N LYS A 219 5.45 13.60 9.50
CA LYS A 219 4.87 13.52 8.15
C LYS A 219 3.69 14.48 7.95
N LEU A 220 3.26 15.16 9.00
CA LEU A 220 2.13 16.09 8.90
C LEU A 220 2.57 17.38 8.20
N TRP A 221 1.72 17.85 7.30
CA TRP A 221 1.90 19.14 6.65
C TRP A 221 1.25 20.25 7.50
N PRO A 222 1.79 21.49 7.56
CA PRO A 222 1.27 22.58 8.40
C PRO A 222 -0.20 22.89 8.13
N GLN A 223 -0.92 23.25 9.19
CA GLN A 223 -2.37 23.48 9.10
C GLN A 223 -2.72 24.74 8.29
N ASP A 224 -1.91 25.79 8.39
CA ASP A 224 -2.02 27.00 7.59
C ASP A 224 -1.81 26.75 6.11
N HIS A 225 -0.87 25.86 5.74
CA HIS A 225 -0.67 25.43 4.37
C HIS A 225 -1.88 24.67 3.82
N TRP A 226 -2.49 23.78 4.64
CA TRP A 226 -3.74 23.10 4.25
C TRP A 226 -4.88 24.09 4.02
N ARG A 227 -4.98 25.17 4.85
CA ARG A 227 -5.99 26.21 4.68
C ARG A 227 -5.83 26.93 3.35
N ALA A 228 -4.64 27.42 3.06
CA ALA A 228 -4.35 28.14 1.82
C ALA A 228 -4.59 27.27 0.59
N LEU A 229 -4.15 26.00 0.60
CA LEU A 229 -4.45 25.06 -0.48
C LEU A 229 -5.96 24.81 -0.64
N GLY A 230 -6.69 24.68 0.48
CA GLY A 230 -8.13 24.50 0.47
C GLY A 230 -8.87 25.67 -0.16
N GLU A 231 -8.49 26.91 0.16
CA GLU A 231 -9.02 28.14 -0.47
C GLU A 231 -8.80 28.11 -1.98
N CYS A 232 -7.58 27.82 -2.41
CA CYS A 232 -7.22 27.67 -3.82
C CYS A 232 -8.10 26.65 -4.55
N LEU A 233 -8.39 25.49 -3.94
CA LEU A 233 -9.23 24.45 -4.57
C LEU A 233 -10.72 24.82 -4.56
N ILE A 234 -11.20 25.52 -3.53
CA ILE A 234 -12.57 26.04 -3.46
C ILE A 234 -12.83 27.06 -4.55
N GLU A 235 -11.87 27.96 -4.82
CA GLU A 235 -11.93 28.91 -5.93
C GLU A 235 -12.04 28.23 -7.32
N GLN A 236 -11.58 26.99 -7.42
CA GLN A 236 -11.78 26.16 -8.63
C GLN A 236 -13.14 25.44 -8.67
N GLY A 237 -14.05 25.74 -7.75
CA GLY A 237 -15.38 25.12 -7.67
C GLY A 237 -15.39 23.70 -7.10
N LEU A 238 -14.33 23.28 -6.42
CA LEU A 238 -14.27 21.97 -5.77
C LEU A 238 -14.80 22.05 -4.35
N ARG A 239 -15.60 21.06 -3.94
CA ARG A 239 -15.85 20.78 -2.53
C ARG A 239 -14.66 20.01 -1.93
N LEU A 240 -14.39 20.23 -0.65
CA LEU A 240 -13.33 19.54 0.06
C LEU A 240 -13.90 18.45 0.97
N VAL A 241 -13.31 17.25 0.91
CA VAL A 241 -13.70 16.14 1.78
C VAL A 241 -12.47 15.66 2.54
N LEU A 242 -12.56 15.66 3.88
CA LEU A 242 -11.46 15.31 4.77
C LEU A 242 -11.74 13.95 5.42
N PRO A 243 -11.03 12.87 5.04
CA PRO A 243 -11.09 11.60 5.73
C PRO A 243 -10.40 11.67 7.09
N TRP A 244 -10.83 10.84 8.03
CA TRP A 244 -10.26 10.71 9.36
C TRP A 244 -10.43 9.29 9.89
N GLY A 245 -9.49 8.85 10.74
CA GLY A 245 -9.50 7.51 11.34
C GLY A 245 -9.36 7.54 12.86
N SER A 246 -8.77 8.61 13.43
CA SER A 246 -8.66 8.83 14.87
C SER A 246 -9.36 10.11 15.30
N ASP A 247 -9.56 10.26 16.63
CA ASP A 247 -10.17 11.47 17.17
C ASP A 247 -9.26 12.69 16.94
N GLU A 248 -7.95 12.54 17.02
CA GLU A 248 -6.98 13.61 16.73
C GLU A 248 -7.05 14.06 15.25
N GLU A 249 -7.21 13.11 14.33
CA GLU A 249 -7.41 13.43 12.91
C GLU A 249 -8.75 14.13 12.67
N ARG A 250 -9.81 13.68 13.36
CA ARG A 250 -11.14 14.34 13.30
C ARG A 250 -11.09 15.78 13.80
N ASP A 251 -10.42 16.01 14.93
CA ASP A 251 -10.33 17.34 15.53
C ASP A 251 -9.53 18.29 14.63
N ARG A 252 -8.44 17.80 14.01
CA ARG A 252 -7.68 18.54 12.99
C ARG A 252 -8.53 18.83 11.76
N ALA A 253 -9.30 17.88 11.27
CA ALA A 253 -10.21 18.08 10.15
C ALA A 253 -11.29 19.12 10.45
N ASN A 254 -11.89 19.07 11.65
CA ASN A 254 -12.86 20.08 12.11
C ASN A 254 -12.24 21.48 12.13
N ALA A 255 -11.02 21.63 12.65
CA ALA A 255 -10.32 22.90 12.68
C ALA A 255 -9.99 23.45 11.27
N LEU A 256 -9.75 22.58 10.31
CA LEU A 256 -9.57 22.97 8.89
C LEU A 256 -10.92 23.41 8.30
N VAL A 257 -11.97 22.59 8.43
CA VAL A 257 -13.31 22.88 7.88
C VAL A 257 -13.87 24.19 8.41
N ALA A 258 -13.67 24.49 9.70
CA ALA A 258 -14.11 25.73 10.31
C ALA A 258 -13.42 27.00 9.72
N GLY A 259 -12.28 26.84 9.07
CA GLY A 259 -11.55 27.93 8.43
C GLY A 259 -12.02 28.26 7.01
N TRP A 260 -12.90 27.46 6.40
CA TRP A 260 -13.40 27.66 5.03
C TRP A 260 -14.88 28.09 5.03
N PRO A 261 -15.37 28.63 3.89
CA PRO A 261 -16.77 29.02 3.76
C PRO A 261 -17.74 27.87 4.06
N ALA A 262 -18.87 28.17 4.67
CA ALA A 262 -19.88 27.17 5.00
C ALA A 262 -20.33 26.37 3.77
N GLY A 263 -20.33 25.06 3.87
CA GLY A 263 -20.70 24.15 2.76
C GLY A 263 -19.58 23.88 1.74
N ALA A 264 -18.45 24.59 1.79
CA ALA A 264 -17.33 24.35 0.89
C ALA A 264 -16.50 23.10 1.28
N ALA A 265 -16.54 22.73 2.55
CA ALA A 265 -15.79 21.57 3.06
C ALA A 265 -16.61 20.75 4.05
N ARG A 266 -16.32 19.47 4.15
CA ARG A 266 -16.92 18.54 5.13
C ARG A 266 -15.96 17.44 5.55
N LEU A 267 -16.20 16.85 6.70
CA LEU A 267 -15.58 15.59 7.07
C LEU A 267 -16.22 14.45 6.27
N ALA A 268 -15.41 13.46 5.89
CA ALA A 268 -15.94 12.20 5.41
C ALA A 268 -16.72 11.50 6.55
N PRO A 269 -17.82 10.79 6.27
CA PRO A 269 -18.43 9.91 7.25
C PRO A 269 -17.40 8.90 7.76
N ARG A 270 -17.51 8.51 9.03
CA ARG A 270 -16.71 7.39 9.52
C ARG A 270 -17.11 6.12 8.77
N GLY A 271 -16.16 5.49 8.13
CA GLY A 271 -16.42 4.33 7.28
C GLY A 271 -15.29 3.31 7.32
N SER A 272 -15.48 2.24 6.58
CA SER A 272 -14.49 1.20 6.32
C SER A 272 -13.41 1.69 5.35
N LEU A 273 -12.33 0.93 5.18
CA LEU A 273 -11.33 1.22 4.14
C LEU A 273 -11.94 1.08 2.72
N THR A 274 -12.93 0.24 2.57
CA THR A 274 -13.70 0.10 1.33
C THR A 274 -14.51 1.36 1.02
N ASP A 275 -15.14 1.98 2.03
CA ASP A 275 -15.86 3.26 1.86
C ASP A 275 -14.88 4.39 1.52
N MET A 276 -13.70 4.39 2.14
CA MET A 276 -12.64 5.34 1.79
C MET A 276 -12.12 5.13 0.37
N ALA A 277 -12.00 3.89 -0.09
CA ALA A 277 -11.62 3.61 -1.47
C ALA A 277 -12.68 4.13 -2.47
N ARG A 278 -13.97 3.98 -2.17
CA ARG A 278 -15.05 4.58 -2.98
C ARG A 278 -14.99 6.10 -3.00
N LEU A 279 -14.78 6.70 -1.83
CA LEU A 279 -14.60 8.15 -1.73
C LEU A 279 -13.41 8.63 -2.59
N LEU A 280 -12.27 7.96 -2.51
CA LEU A 280 -11.09 8.29 -3.32
C LEU A 280 -11.36 8.07 -4.81
N ALA A 281 -12.03 6.96 -5.17
CA ALA A 281 -12.33 6.63 -6.57
C ALA A 281 -13.20 7.68 -7.27
N GLY A 282 -14.09 8.37 -6.55
CA GLY A 282 -14.93 9.46 -7.08
C GLY A 282 -14.28 10.84 -7.04
N ALA A 283 -13.12 11.00 -6.40
CA ALA A 283 -12.50 12.32 -6.27
C ALA A 283 -11.95 12.84 -7.60
N ARG A 284 -12.15 14.13 -7.86
CA ARG A 284 -11.52 14.83 -8.99
C ARG A 284 -10.03 15.00 -8.80
N LEU A 285 -9.61 15.24 -7.57
CA LEU A 285 -8.22 15.37 -7.14
C LEU A 285 -8.08 14.81 -5.72
N VAL A 286 -6.99 14.13 -5.47
CA VAL A 286 -6.58 13.78 -4.10
C VAL A 286 -5.31 14.56 -3.77
N VAL A 287 -5.28 15.22 -2.63
CA VAL A 287 -4.06 15.79 -2.06
C VAL A 287 -3.80 15.09 -0.74
N GLY A 288 -2.60 14.58 -0.54
CA GLY A 288 -2.29 13.87 0.71
C GLY A 288 -0.81 13.88 1.04
N VAL A 289 -0.52 13.73 2.33
CA VAL A 289 0.84 13.49 2.82
C VAL A 289 1.25 12.04 2.52
N ASP A 290 2.51 11.67 2.78
CA ASP A 290 2.98 10.28 2.70
C ASP A 290 2.22 9.39 3.70
N SER A 291 1.11 8.85 3.24
CA SER A 291 0.16 8.05 4.01
C SER A 291 -0.46 6.93 3.20
N GLY A 292 -1.10 5.97 3.88
CA GLY A 292 -1.80 4.87 3.22
C GLY A 292 -2.92 5.31 2.28
N PHE A 293 -3.60 6.43 2.56
CA PHE A 293 -4.66 6.96 1.69
C PHE A 293 -4.11 7.51 0.37
N SER A 294 -2.95 8.18 0.40
CA SER A 294 -2.28 8.64 -0.81
C SER A 294 -1.87 7.47 -1.70
N HIS A 295 -1.31 6.41 -1.12
CA HIS A 295 -1.01 5.18 -1.87
C HIS A 295 -2.27 4.51 -2.42
N LEU A 296 -3.38 4.52 -1.67
CA LEU A 296 -4.66 3.95 -2.14
C LEU A 296 -5.23 4.77 -3.30
N ALA A 297 -5.14 6.11 -3.25
CA ALA A 297 -5.52 6.98 -4.37
C ALA A 297 -4.71 6.67 -5.63
N ALA A 298 -3.41 6.48 -5.49
CA ALA A 298 -2.54 6.04 -6.57
C ALA A 298 -2.96 4.68 -7.15
N ALA A 299 -3.25 3.70 -6.30
CA ALA A 299 -3.70 2.38 -6.73
C ALA A 299 -5.04 2.39 -7.47
N LEU A 300 -5.88 3.38 -7.18
CA LEU A 300 -7.15 3.65 -7.87
C LEU A 300 -6.97 4.52 -9.13
N ALA A 301 -5.74 4.85 -9.49
CA ALA A 301 -5.37 5.72 -10.61
C ALA A 301 -6.08 7.09 -10.57
N ARG A 302 -6.20 7.67 -9.35
CA ARG A 302 -6.77 9.02 -9.18
C ARG A 302 -5.69 10.08 -9.32
N PRO A 303 -6.05 11.26 -9.86
CA PRO A 303 -5.14 12.40 -9.85
C PRO A 303 -4.69 12.70 -8.42
N LEU A 304 -3.37 12.76 -8.20
CA LEU A 304 -2.78 12.81 -6.87
C LEU A 304 -1.68 13.84 -6.77
N LEU A 305 -1.79 14.76 -5.82
CA LEU A 305 -0.69 15.56 -5.32
C LEU A 305 -0.21 14.93 -3.99
N MET A 306 1.01 14.42 -3.96
CA MET A 306 1.58 13.82 -2.75
C MET A 306 2.64 14.71 -2.13
N LEU A 307 2.48 15.01 -0.85
CA LEU A 307 3.30 15.94 -0.09
C LEU A 307 4.23 15.18 0.86
N PHE A 308 5.52 15.39 0.74
CA PHE A 308 6.53 14.82 1.61
C PHE A 308 7.13 15.89 2.51
N THR A 309 7.26 15.62 3.80
CA THR A 309 7.83 16.53 4.79
C THR A 309 9.11 15.96 5.42
N SER A 310 9.17 14.65 5.62
CA SER A 310 10.26 13.97 6.34
C SER A 310 10.83 12.75 5.62
N THR A 311 10.05 12.12 4.74
CA THR A 311 10.46 10.93 3.97
C THR A 311 10.87 11.31 2.56
N GLY A 312 11.70 10.47 1.92
CA GLY A 312 12.14 10.69 0.54
C GLY A 312 11.13 10.19 -0.48
N PRO A 313 10.76 11.03 -1.47
CA PRO A 313 9.82 10.64 -2.53
C PRO A 313 10.35 9.49 -3.39
N GLU A 314 11.67 9.34 -3.52
CA GLU A 314 12.32 8.30 -4.32
C GLU A 314 11.96 6.88 -3.87
N LEU A 315 11.57 6.70 -2.60
CA LEU A 315 11.21 5.41 -2.04
C LEU A 315 9.70 5.17 -1.97
N PHE A 316 8.90 6.22 -1.96
CA PHE A 316 7.48 6.15 -1.63
C PHE A 316 6.56 6.90 -2.58
N SER A 317 7.08 7.66 -3.56
CA SER A 317 6.23 8.36 -4.53
C SER A 317 5.41 7.36 -5.36
N PRO A 318 4.18 7.71 -5.76
CA PRO A 318 3.40 6.84 -6.63
C PRO A 318 4.00 6.84 -8.03
N GLU A 319 4.20 5.65 -8.60
CA GLU A 319 4.63 5.47 -10.00
C GLU A 319 3.43 5.59 -10.95
N LEU A 320 2.79 6.75 -10.99
CA LEU A 320 1.68 7.05 -11.91
C LEU A 320 2.16 8.05 -12.98
N GLU A 321 2.31 7.59 -14.20
CA GLU A 321 3.02 8.27 -15.28
C GLU A 321 2.50 9.65 -15.68
N ARG A 322 1.26 10.07 -15.38
CA ARG A 322 0.70 11.37 -15.84
C ARG A 322 -0.26 12.05 -14.87
N LEU A 323 -0.66 11.38 -13.81
CA LEU A 323 -1.72 11.85 -12.93
C LEU A 323 -1.23 12.07 -11.50
N SER A 324 0.09 12.09 -11.26
CA SER A 324 0.63 12.38 -9.95
C SER A 324 1.74 13.41 -10.01
N VAL A 325 1.73 14.28 -9.02
CA VAL A 325 2.80 15.22 -8.71
C VAL A 325 3.25 14.97 -7.28
N THR A 326 4.55 15.00 -7.08
CA THR A 326 5.17 14.83 -5.76
C THR A 326 5.95 16.09 -5.41
N LEU A 327 5.74 16.63 -4.21
CA LEU A 327 6.44 17.79 -3.70
C LEU A 327 7.11 17.50 -2.36
N GLY A 328 8.25 18.16 -2.12
CA GLY A 328 9.01 18.07 -0.89
C GLY A 328 9.87 16.80 -0.75
N GLY A 329 10.32 16.49 0.45
CA GLY A 329 11.17 15.34 0.81
C GLY A 329 12.16 15.69 1.90
N HIS A 330 12.74 14.69 2.57
CA HIS A 330 13.87 14.79 3.53
C HIS A 330 13.98 16.11 4.32
N GLY A 331 12.91 16.52 5.02
CA GLY A 331 12.88 17.78 5.78
C GLY A 331 12.59 19.03 4.95
N GLN A 332 12.30 18.88 3.67
CA GLN A 332 11.88 19.98 2.79
C GLN A 332 10.35 20.02 2.72
N THR A 333 9.74 20.74 3.63
CA THR A 333 8.27 20.92 3.64
C THR A 333 7.83 21.80 2.45
N PRO A 334 6.93 21.32 1.57
CA PRO A 334 6.42 22.12 0.46
C PRO A 334 5.68 23.36 0.99
N SER A 335 5.80 24.49 0.29
CA SER A 335 4.97 25.66 0.59
C SER A 335 3.53 25.45 0.12
N ALA A 336 2.59 26.22 0.69
CA ALA A 336 1.21 26.23 0.25
C ALA A 336 1.08 26.69 -1.23
N GLU A 337 1.89 27.66 -1.62
CA GLU A 337 1.94 28.21 -2.98
C GLU A 337 2.35 27.12 -3.99
N SER A 338 3.46 26.43 -3.75
CA SER A 338 3.90 25.35 -4.64
C SER A 338 2.88 24.21 -4.73
N ALA A 339 2.19 23.90 -3.62
CA ALA A 339 1.14 22.89 -3.61
C ALA A 339 -0.10 23.33 -4.40
N CYS A 340 -0.48 24.61 -4.32
CA CYS A 340 -1.56 25.18 -5.09
C CYS A 340 -1.24 25.15 -6.60
N GLU A 341 -0.06 25.62 -7.00
CA GLU A 341 0.37 25.57 -8.39
C GLU A 341 0.35 24.16 -8.99
N ALA A 342 0.87 23.18 -8.23
CA ALA A 342 0.87 21.78 -8.65
C ALA A 342 -0.55 21.22 -8.76
N ALA A 343 -1.44 21.52 -7.80
CA ALA A 343 -2.83 21.09 -7.82
C ALA A 343 -3.58 21.67 -9.04
N LEU A 344 -3.40 22.95 -9.33
CA LEU A 344 -3.97 23.63 -10.52
C LEU A 344 -3.41 23.06 -11.82
N GLY A 345 -2.12 22.72 -11.84
CA GLY A 345 -1.49 22.03 -12.97
C GLY A 345 -2.15 20.67 -13.26
N LEU A 346 -2.37 19.87 -12.23
CA LEU A 346 -3.08 18.58 -12.35
C LEU A 346 -4.53 18.76 -12.84
N LEU A 347 -5.27 19.72 -12.30
CA LEU A 347 -6.65 20.00 -12.71
C LEU A 347 -6.73 20.40 -14.17
N ARG A 348 -5.80 21.23 -14.66
CA ARG A 348 -5.69 21.59 -16.09
C ARG A 348 -5.37 20.38 -16.96
N ALA A 349 -4.44 19.53 -16.55
CA ALA A 349 -4.10 18.31 -17.29
C ALA A 349 -5.29 17.34 -17.41
N ILE A 350 -6.10 17.21 -16.35
CA ILE A 350 -7.32 16.41 -16.35
C ILE A 350 -8.36 16.98 -17.33
N ALA A 351 -8.55 18.31 -17.32
CA ALA A 351 -9.49 18.96 -18.24
C ALA A 351 -9.08 18.76 -19.70
N ALA A 352 -7.81 18.89 -20.02
CA ALA A 352 -7.27 18.68 -21.36
C ALA A 352 -7.42 17.21 -21.82
N SER A 353 -7.22 16.23 -20.94
CA SER A 353 -7.39 14.80 -21.26
C SER A 353 -8.85 14.42 -21.51
N GLY A 354 -9.80 14.99 -20.76
CA GLY A 354 -11.24 14.78 -20.94
C GLY A 354 -11.78 15.38 -22.27
N ALA A 355 -11.16 16.45 -22.75
CA ALA A 355 -11.52 17.07 -24.02
C ALA A 355 -11.04 16.26 -25.25
N GLN A 356 -10.08 15.34 -25.07
CA GLN A 356 -9.59 14.47 -26.17
C GLN A 356 -10.39 13.17 -26.33
N THR A 357 -11.26 12.83 -25.35
CA THR A 357 -12.08 11.60 -25.35
C THR A 357 -13.57 11.87 -25.60
N ALA A 358 -13.97 13.12 -25.82
CA ALA A 358 -15.29 13.56 -26.27
C ALA A 358 -15.28 13.86 -27.76
#